data_c5771c4b84cf993866c401123e9a18f3
#
_entry.id   c5771c4b84cf993866c401123e9a18f3
#
_cell.length_a   1.000
_cell.length_b   1.000
_cell.length_c   1.000
_cell.angle_alpha   90.00
_cell.angle_beta   90.00
_cell.angle_gamma   90.00
#
_symmetry.space_group_name_H-M   'P 1'
#
loop_
_entity.id
_entity.type
_entity.pdbx_description
1 polymer ?
#
loop_
_entity_poly.entity_id
_entity_poly.type
_entity_poly.pdbx_seq_one_letter_code
_entity_poly.pdbx_strand_id
1 'polypeptide(L)'
;MGFLGKLFASNKKEEKEMAELNIGIIIGSTREGRVSPQVAQWVKEIADQRGDANYTIIDIADYKLPLLGEPGQDASGAQAWSKIIAKQDGFVFIVQEYNHSITGALKNALDYLREEWNNKAAGIVSYGSVGGARAAEHLRGIMGELLIADVRVHPALSLFTDFENGTEFKPKAVQTDSVHQMLDQLIPWSKALYTIR
;
A
#
# COMPACT_ATOMS: atom_id res chain seq x y z
N MET A 1 51.87 -13.48 26.64
CA MET A 1 51.27 -13.85 25.36
C MET A 1 50.12 -14.77 25.67
N GLY A 2 48.91 -14.47 25.51
CA GLY A 2 48.03 -13.73 24.68
C GLY A 2 46.63 -14.00 25.17
N PHE A 3 46.07 -13.09 26.02
CA PHE A 3 44.70 -13.19 26.48
C PHE A 3 43.75 -12.19 25.72
N LEU A 4 44.35 -11.40 24.81
CA LEU A 4 43.64 -10.35 24.05
C LEU A 4 43.18 -10.77 22.64
N GLY A 5 43.46 -12.05 22.23
CA GLY A 5 43.19 -12.54 20.87
C GLY A 5 41.79 -13.18 20.66
N LYS A 6 40.95 -13.32 21.69
CA LYS A 6 39.62 -13.99 21.59
C LYS A 6 38.41 -13.06 21.70
N LEU A 7 38.59 -11.75 21.79
CA LEU A 7 37.47 -10.81 21.94
C LEU A 7 36.94 -10.25 20.60
N PHE A 8 37.51 -10.62 19.47
CA PHE A 8 37.02 -10.22 18.13
C PHE A 8 36.54 -11.44 17.30
N ALA A 9 36.13 -12.51 17.96
CA ALA A 9 35.37 -13.55 17.29
C ALA A 9 33.95 -12.99 17.03
N SER A 10 33.84 -12.37 15.88
CA SER A 10 32.70 -12.36 14.97
C SER A 10 31.32 -12.62 15.63
N ASN A 11 30.65 -11.59 16.08
CA ASN A 11 29.20 -11.52 15.99
C ASN A 11 28.80 -11.30 14.51
N LYS A 12 29.11 -12.20 13.61
CA LYS A 12 28.30 -12.46 12.44
C LYS A 12 27.02 -13.12 12.98
N LYS A 13 26.05 -12.33 13.44
CA LYS A 13 24.67 -12.74 13.35
C LYS A 13 24.50 -13.24 11.91
N GLU A 14 24.17 -14.51 11.75
CA GLU A 14 23.65 -15.02 10.49
C GLU A 14 22.54 -14.06 10.09
N GLU A 15 22.74 -13.24 9.07
CA GLU A 15 21.68 -12.57 8.35
C GLU A 15 20.85 -13.72 7.79
N LYS A 16 19.79 -14.07 8.52
CA LYS A 16 18.77 -14.97 8.04
C LYS A 16 18.30 -14.34 6.74
N GLU A 17 18.61 -14.96 5.62
CA GLU A 17 18.21 -14.51 4.29
C GLU A 17 16.70 -14.25 4.36
N MET A 18 16.32 -12.98 4.38
CA MET A 18 14.90 -12.64 4.51
C MET A 18 14.23 -13.09 3.22
N ALA A 19 13.14 -13.82 3.36
CA ALA A 19 12.26 -14.11 2.23
C ALA A 19 11.91 -12.81 1.50
N GLU A 20 11.80 -12.90 0.18
CA GLU A 20 11.43 -11.76 -0.66
C GLU A 20 10.11 -11.16 -0.17
N LEU A 21 10.08 -9.84 0.03
CA LEU A 21 8.89 -9.14 0.53
C LEU A 21 7.72 -9.22 -0.46
N ASN A 22 6.52 -9.37 0.06
CA ASN A 22 5.28 -9.26 -0.72
C ASN A 22 4.62 -7.90 -0.45
N ILE A 23 4.48 -7.08 -1.48
CA ILE A 23 3.86 -5.75 -1.38
C ILE A 23 2.55 -5.75 -2.17
N GLY A 24 1.45 -5.50 -1.46
CA GLY A 24 0.13 -5.39 -2.06
C GLY A 24 -0.15 -3.97 -2.57
N ILE A 25 -0.44 -3.82 -3.87
CA ILE A 25 -0.91 -2.56 -4.46
C ILE A 25 -2.44 -2.60 -4.43
N ILE A 26 -3.05 -1.89 -3.47
CA ILE A 26 -4.48 -1.96 -3.19
C ILE A 26 -5.22 -0.89 -3.99
N ILE A 27 -6.16 -1.30 -4.84
CA ILE A 27 -7.05 -0.39 -5.56
C ILE A 27 -8.23 -0.03 -4.67
N GLY A 28 -8.28 1.23 -4.18
CA GLY A 28 -9.26 1.72 -3.23
C GLY A 28 -10.62 2.16 -3.82
N SER A 29 -10.99 1.74 -5.03
CA SER A 29 -12.22 2.16 -5.72
C SER A 29 -12.95 0.99 -6.36
N THR A 30 -14.28 0.99 -6.27
CA THR A 30 -15.14 -0.02 -6.90
C THR A 30 -16.07 0.57 -7.97
N ARG A 31 -16.04 1.90 -8.19
CA ARG A 31 -16.94 2.58 -9.11
C ARG A 31 -16.73 2.11 -10.56
N GLU A 32 -17.79 1.94 -11.32
CA GLU A 32 -17.71 1.74 -12.77
C GLU A 32 -17.02 2.93 -13.45
N GLY A 33 -16.21 2.66 -14.47
CA GLY A 33 -15.42 3.69 -15.16
C GLY A 33 -14.30 4.34 -14.34
N ARG A 34 -13.91 3.73 -13.22
CA ARG A 34 -12.78 4.20 -12.38
C ARG A 34 -11.45 4.13 -13.14
N VAL A 35 -10.57 5.10 -12.86
CA VAL A 35 -9.22 5.15 -13.45
C VAL A 35 -8.14 4.53 -12.56
N SER A 36 -8.48 4.17 -11.32
CA SER A 36 -7.55 3.59 -10.36
C SER A 36 -6.81 2.32 -10.84
N PRO A 37 -7.39 1.43 -11.68
CA PRO A 37 -6.64 0.32 -12.25
C PRO A 37 -5.47 0.77 -13.14
N GLN A 38 -5.61 1.86 -13.91
CA GLN A 38 -4.53 2.42 -14.72
C GLN A 38 -3.39 2.94 -13.84
N VAL A 39 -3.73 3.62 -12.74
CA VAL A 39 -2.75 4.11 -11.76
C VAL A 39 -2.03 2.96 -11.08
N ALA A 40 -2.76 1.92 -10.65
CA ALA A 40 -2.19 0.73 -10.00
C ALA A 40 -1.23 -0.02 -10.95
N GLN A 41 -1.61 -0.18 -12.21
CA GLN A 41 -0.78 -0.84 -13.21
C GLN A 41 0.52 -0.08 -13.45
N TRP A 42 0.46 1.24 -13.59
CA TRP A 42 1.63 2.10 -13.75
C TRP A 42 2.57 2.03 -12.53
N VAL A 43 2.03 2.07 -11.31
CA VAL A 43 2.84 1.89 -10.08
C VAL A 43 3.50 0.53 -10.07
N LYS A 44 2.78 -0.53 -10.47
CA LYS A 44 3.33 -1.89 -10.53
C LYS A 44 4.46 -2.00 -11.55
N GLU A 45 4.31 -1.42 -12.72
CA GLU A 45 5.36 -1.43 -13.77
C GLU A 45 6.65 -0.76 -13.30
N ILE A 46 6.56 0.37 -12.57
CA ILE A 46 7.72 1.02 -11.96
C ILE A 46 8.33 0.13 -10.86
N ALA A 47 7.49 -0.45 -10.02
CA ALA A 47 7.91 -1.26 -8.88
C ALA A 47 8.58 -2.56 -9.33
N ASP A 48 8.02 -3.26 -10.32
CA ASP A 48 8.59 -4.51 -10.85
C ASP A 48 10.01 -4.32 -11.43
N GLN A 49 10.29 -3.16 -12.05
CA GLN A 49 11.62 -2.84 -12.59
C GLN A 49 12.69 -2.72 -11.50
N ARG A 50 12.31 -2.56 -10.24
CA ARG A 50 13.25 -2.45 -9.11
C ARG A 50 13.78 -3.82 -8.67
N GLY A 51 12.98 -4.87 -8.77
CA GLY A 51 13.36 -6.22 -8.36
C GLY A 51 13.68 -6.36 -6.87
N ASP A 52 13.10 -5.51 -6.01
CA ASP A 52 13.39 -5.45 -4.57
C ASP A 52 12.28 -6.06 -3.70
N ALA A 53 11.16 -6.46 -4.32
CA ALA A 53 10.02 -7.16 -3.72
C ALA A 53 9.12 -7.78 -4.79
N ASN A 54 8.19 -8.64 -4.37
CA ASN A 54 7.07 -9.13 -5.19
C ASN A 54 5.90 -8.16 -5.08
N TYR A 55 5.47 -7.56 -6.18
CA TYR A 55 4.36 -6.61 -6.21
C TYR A 55 3.11 -7.22 -6.82
N THR A 56 2.00 -7.21 -6.07
CA THR A 56 0.72 -7.77 -6.49
C THR A 56 -0.38 -6.72 -6.43
N ILE A 57 -1.12 -6.53 -7.54
CA ILE A 57 -2.32 -5.69 -7.53
C ILE A 57 -3.44 -6.45 -6.82
N ILE A 58 -4.09 -5.77 -5.88
CA ILE A 58 -5.21 -6.28 -5.09
C ILE A 58 -6.39 -5.31 -5.28
N ASP A 59 -7.37 -5.71 -6.05
CA ASP A 59 -8.54 -4.90 -6.32
C ASP A 59 -9.68 -5.22 -5.34
N ILE A 60 -10.08 -4.24 -4.52
CA ILE A 60 -11.16 -4.45 -3.54
C ILE A 60 -12.50 -4.84 -4.19
N ALA A 61 -12.71 -4.50 -5.48
CA ALA A 61 -13.92 -4.86 -6.20
C ALA A 61 -14.09 -6.37 -6.39
N ASP A 62 -12.99 -7.13 -6.44
CA ASP A 62 -13.02 -8.57 -6.66
C ASP A 62 -13.60 -9.34 -5.47
N TYR A 63 -13.55 -8.74 -4.27
CA TYR A 63 -13.99 -9.39 -3.03
C TYR A 63 -15.46 -9.14 -2.70
N LYS A 64 -16.15 -8.24 -3.42
CA LYS A 64 -17.58 -7.97 -3.28
C LYS A 64 -18.02 -7.84 -1.81
N LEU A 65 -17.24 -7.08 -1.03
CA LEU A 65 -17.49 -6.92 0.40
C LEU A 65 -18.79 -6.12 0.61
N PRO A 66 -19.84 -6.70 1.23
CA PRO A 66 -21.02 -5.94 1.62
C PRO A 66 -20.64 -4.88 2.68
N LEU A 67 -21.58 -3.98 3.00
CA LEU A 67 -21.34 -3.04 4.09
C LEU A 67 -21.17 -3.81 5.40
N LEU A 68 -20.10 -3.55 6.12
CA LEU A 68 -19.76 -4.26 7.36
C LEU A 68 -20.89 -4.14 8.38
N GLY A 69 -21.37 -5.29 8.88
CA GLY A 69 -22.46 -5.35 9.86
C GLY A 69 -23.87 -5.33 9.26
N GLU A 70 -24.02 -5.23 7.94
CA GLU A 70 -25.33 -5.29 7.30
C GLU A 70 -25.88 -6.74 7.34
N PRO A 71 -27.05 -6.98 7.94
CA PRO A 71 -27.58 -8.33 8.11
C PRO A 71 -28.05 -8.94 6.79
N GLY A 72 -27.90 -10.27 6.67
CA GLY A 72 -28.40 -11.05 5.52
C GLY A 72 -27.58 -10.93 4.24
N GLN A 73 -26.41 -10.27 4.29
CA GLN A 73 -25.49 -10.15 3.15
C GLN A 73 -24.52 -11.34 3.09
N ASP A 74 -24.15 -11.72 1.87
CA ASP A 74 -23.08 -12.70 1.66
C ASP A 74 -21.70 -12.06 1.84
N ALA A 75 -21.06 -12.36 2.95
CA ALA A 75 -19.69 -11.92 3.27
C ALA A 75 -18.61 -12.95 2.90
N SER A 76 -18.89 -13.89 1.98
CA SER A 76 -17.92 -14.93 1.58
C SER A 76 -16.60 -14.35 1.06
N GLY A 77 -16.62 -13.17 0.45
CA GLY A 77 -15.42 -12.42 0.02
C GLY A 77 -14.51 -11.98 1.17
N ALA A 78 -15.04 -11.80 2.38
CA ALA A 78 -14.28 -11.33 3.53
C ALA A 78 -13.15 -12.30 3.93
N GLN A 79 -13.37 -13.60 3.84
CA GLN A 79 -12.33 -14.59 4.13
C GLN A 79 -11.21 -14.57 3.07
N ALA A 80 -11.55 -14.39 1.80
CA ALA A 80 -10.56 -14.26 0.73
C ALA A 80 -9.76 -12.95 0.90
N TRP A 81 -10.44 -11.87 1.28
CA TRP A 81 -9.85 -10.58 1.60
C TRP A 81 -8.85 -10.69 2.76
N SER A 82 -9.24 -11.26 3.90
CA SER A 82 -8.36 -11.53 5.03
C SER A 82 -7.11 -12.31 4.60
N LYS A 83 -7.28 -13.40 3.87
CA LYS A 83 -6.17 -14.25 3.43
C LYS A 83 -5.17 -13.54 2.52
N ILE A 84 -5.63 -12.68 1.61
CA ILE A 84 -4.72 -11.97 0.71
C ILE A 84 -3.97 -10.85 1.43
N ILE A 85 -4.62 -10.11 2.33
CA ILE A 85 -3.99 -9.06 3.11
C ILE A 85 -2.98 -9.63 4.12
N ALA A 86 -3.31 -10.74 4.77
CA ALA A 86 -2.40 -11.40 5.71
C ALA A 86 -1.06 -11.81 5.07
N LYS A 87 -1.07 -12.16 3.78
CA LYS A 87 0.14 -12.58 3.03
C LYS A 87 1.09 -11.42 2.69
N GLN A 88 0.62 -10.18 2.75
CA GLN A 88 1.45 -9.04 2.37
C GLN A 88 2.35 -8.61 3.52
N ASP A 89 3.51 -8.06 3.18
CA ASP A 89 4.51 -7.52 4.11
C ASP A 89 4.45 -5.99 4.17
N GLY A 90 3.84 -5.38 3.19
CA GLY A 90 3.59 -3.96 3.09
C GLY A 90 2.57 -3.65 2.01
N PHE A 91 2.20 -2.38 1.89
CA PHE A 91 1.14 -1.95 1.00
C PHE A 91 1.49 -0.68 0.23
N VAL A 92 0.94 -0.54 -0.98
CA VAL A 92 0.75 0.73 -1.67
C VAL A 92 -0.74 0.92 -1.88
N PHE A 93 -1.33 1.94 -1.27
CA PHE A 93 -2.74 2.26 -1.44
C PHE A 93 -2.94 3.23 -2.60
N ILE A 94 -3.73 2.84 -3.60
CA ILE A 94 -4.18 3.73 -4.68
C ILE A 94 -5.50 4.38 -4.23
N VAL A 95 -5.44 5.68 -3.93
CA VAL A 95 -6.49 6.42 -3.22
C VAL A 95 -7.03 7.55 -4.06
N GLN A 96 -8.29 7.47 -4.42
CA GLN A 96 -9.00 8.60 -5.02
C GLN A 96 -9.70 9.43 -3.94
N GLU A 97 -9.73 10.74 -4.15
CA GLU A 97 -10.44 11.63 -3.25
C GLU A 97 -11.90 11.79 -3.66
N TYR A 98 -12.80 11.45 -2.74
CA TYR A 98 -14.22 11.73 -2.82
C TYR A 98 -14.65 12.60 -1.64
N ASN A 99 -15.15 13.81 -1.93
CA ASN A 99 -15.65 14.71 -0.89
C ASN A 99 -14.68 14.86 0.30
N HIS A 100 -13.42 15.16 0.00
CA HIS A 100 -12.33 15.36 0.97
C HIS A 100 -11.86 14.11 1.72
N SER A 101 -12.28 12.91 1.34
CA SER A 101 -11.93 11.67 2.04
C SER A 101 -11.63 10.52 1.08
N ILE A 102 -11.28 9.38 1.66
CA ILE A 102 -11.20 8.09 0.95
C ILE A 102 -12.61 7.64 0.54
N THR A 103 -12.69 6.65 -0.36
CA THR A 103 -13.98 6.06 -0.72
C THR A 103 -14.59 5.28 0.44
N GLY A 104 -15.91 5.22 0.50
CA GLY A 104 -16.62 4.34 1.42
C GLY A 104 -16.25 2.86 1.23
N ALA A 105 -15.98 2.45 -0.02
CA ALA A 105 -15.55 1.08 -0.33
C ALA A 105 -14.18 0.76 0.29
N LEU A 106 -13.20 1.67 0.21
CA LEU A 106 -11.90 1.47 0.86
C LEU A 106 -12.03 1.45 2.38
N LYS A 107 -12.81 2.40 2.94
CA LYS A 107 -13.05 2.43 4.39
C LYS A 107 -13.68 1.12 4.86
N ASN A 108 -14.70 0.64 4.15
CA ASN A 108 -15.35 -0.63 4.45
C ASN A 108 -14.38 -1.82 4.40
N ALA A 109 -13.55 -1.89 3.35
CA ALA A 109 -12.55 -2.96 3.21
C ALA A 109 -11.49 -2.95 4.32
N LEU A 110 -11.07 -1.76 4.80
CA LEU A 110 -10.16 -1.62 5.93
C LEU A 110 -10.80 -2.12 7.22
N ASP A 111 -12.07 -1.77 7.46
CA ASP A 111 -12.80 -2.10 8.69
C ASP A 111 -13.14 -3.60 8.84
N TYR A 112 -13.11 -4.37 7.75
CA TYR A 112 -13.29 -5.82 7.78
C TYR A 112 -12.18 -6.56 8.52
N LEU A 113 -11.00 -5.96 8.65
CA LEU A 113 -9.79 -6.60 9.15
C LEU A 113 -9.13 -5.75 10.24
N ARG A 114 -8.33 -6.38 11.09
CA ARG A 114 -7.56 -5.71 12.13
C ARG A 114 -6.13 -6.24 12.22
N GLU A 115 -5.96 -7.48 12.62
CA GLU A 115 -4.64 -8.08 12.86
C GLU A 115 -3.83 -8.24 11.56
N GLU A 116 -4.50 -8.44 10.44
CA GLU A 116 -3.87 -8.60 9.13
C GLU A 116 -3.12 -7.34 8.67
N TRP A 117 -3.48 -6.16 9.21
CA TRP A 117 -2.83 -4.89 8.93
C TRP A 117 -1.62 -4.62 9.83
N ASN A 118 -1.61 -5.17 11.05
CA ASN A 118 -0.70 -4.76 12.12
C ASN A 118 0.78 -4.93 11.77
N ASN A 119 1.57 -3.93 12.16
CA ASN A 119 3.04 -3.91 12.02
C ASN A 119 3.51 -4.05 10.56
N LYS A 120 2.79 -3.46 9.62
CA LYS A 120 3.15 -3.40 8.21
C LYS A 120 3.37 -1.96 7.78
N ALA A 121 4.25 -1.75 6.80
CA ALA A 121 4.47 -0.42 6.23
C ALA A 121 3.51 -0.15 5.06
N ALA A 122 3.21 1.12 4.81
CA ALA A 122 2.42 1.51 3.65
C ALA A 122 2.92 2.80 2.98
N GLY A 123 2.82 2.83 1.64
CA GLY A 123 2.85 4.03 0.82
C GLY A 123 1.46 4.38 0.31
N ILE A 124 1.27 5.64 -0.05
CA ILE A 124 0.01 6.14 -0.62
C ILE A 124 0.31 6.75 -1.99
N VAL A 125 -0.46 6.39 -3.00
CA VAL A 125 -0.55 7.09 -4.28
C VAL A 125 -1.97 7.63 -4.39
N SER A 126 -2.13 8.93 -4.27
CA SER A 126 -3.46 9.55 -4.29
C SER A 126 -3.73 10.31 -5.57
N TYR A 127 -5.00 10.46 -5.92
CA TYR A 127 -5.41 11.32 -7.02
C TYR A 127 -6.74 12.02 -6.77
N GLY A 128 -6.88 13.19 -7.39
CA GLY A 128 -8.04 14.05 -7.25
C GLY A 128 -7.78 15.43 -7.85
N SER A 129 -8.73 16.37 -7.70
CA SER A 129 -8.58 17.75 -8.21
C SER A 129 -7.38 18.48 -7.59
N VAL A 130 -7.07 18.19 -6.31
CA VAL A 130 -5.89 18.68 -5.59
C VAL A 130 -4.92 17.53 -5.24
N GLY A 131 -4.75 16.58 -6.16
CA GLY A 131 -3.84 15.45 -5.97
C GLY A 131 -4.34 14.39 -4.98
N GLY A 132 -5.56 14.49 -4.47
CA GLY A 132 -6.08 13.57 -3.45
C GLY A 132 -5.49 13.73 -2.05
N ALA A 133 -4.87 14.89 -1.77
CA ALA A 133 -4.12 15.12 -0.55
C ALA A 133 -4.97 14.96 0.72
N ARG A 134 -6.24 15.41 0.70
CA ARG A 134 -7.14 15.30 1.87
C ARG A 134 -7.54 13.87 2.15
N ALA A 135 -7.76 13.06 1.11
CA ALA A 135 -8.02 11.63 1.25
C ALA A 135 -6.79 10.89 1.80
N ALA A 136 -5.58 11.27 1.36
CA ALA A 136 -4.34 10.71 1.91
C ALA A 136 -4.21 11.01 3.40
N GLU A 137 -4.45 12.26 3.84
CA GLU A 137 -4.39 12.62 5.27
C GLU A 137 -5.46 11.88 6.11
N HIS A 138 -6.67 11.69 5.60
CA HIS A 138 -7.68 10.88 6.29
C HIS A 138 -7.24 9.42 6.41
N LEU A 139 -6.63 8.86 5.36
CA LEU A 139 -6.13 7.49 5.40
C LEU A 139 -4.98 7.33 6.42
N ARG A 140 -4.08 8.31 6.55
CA ARG A 140 -3.00 8.29 7.57
C ARG A 140 -3.55 8.15 8.98
N GLY A 141 -4.61 8.86 9.33
CA GLY A 141 -5.27 8.72 10.63
C GLY A 141 -5.83 7.32 10.87
N ILE A 142 -6.42 6.69 9.83
CA ILE A 142 -6.93 5.32 9.90
C ILE A 142 -5.78 4.31 10.02
N MET A 143 -4.69 4.50 9.27
CA MET A 143 -3.50 3.65 9.33
C MET A 143 -2.89 3.61 10.73
N GLY A 144 -2.87 4.76 11.44
CA GLY A 144 -2.39 4.82 12.81
C GLY A 144 -3.17 3.89 13.77
N GLU A 145 -4.50 3.84 13.65
CA GLU A 145 -5.35 2.92 14.45
C GLU A 145 -5.11 1.45 14.09
N LEU A 146 -4.81 1.15 12.83
CA LEU A 146 -4.55 -0.20 12.33
C LEU A 146 -3.09 -0.67 12.50
N LEU A 147 -2.25 0.10 13.22
CA LEU A 147 -0.81 -0.15 13.38
C LEU A 147 -0.07 -0.30 12.04
N ILE A 148 -0.49 0.45 11.02
CA ILE A 148 0.19 0.55 9.74
C ILE A 148 1.10 1.77 9.78
N ALA A 149 2.40 1.58 9.55
CA ALA A 149 3.36 2.67 9.47
C ALA A 149 3.41 3.26 8.05
N ASP A 150 2.87 4.43 7.86
CA ASP A 150 2.86 5.09 6.56
C ASP A 150 4.13 5.91 6.30
N VAL A 151 4.66 5.83 5.08
CA VAL A 151 5.84 6.58 4.69
C VAL A 151 5.48 8.02 4.30
N ARG A 152 6.46 8.94 4.45
CA ARG A 152 6.24 10.36 4.22
C ARG A 152 5.92 10.72 2.77
N VAL A 153 6.70 10.18 1.82
CA VAL A 153 6.53 10.53 0.40
C VAL A 153 5.28 9.86 -0.13
N HIS A 154 4.39 10.66 -0.73
CA HIS A 154 3.23 10.15 -1.42
C HIS A 154 3.06 10.86 -2.78
N PRO A 155 3.08 10.13 -3.89
CA PRO A 155 2.73 10.67 -5.20
C PRO A 155 1.29 11.17 -5.21
N ALA A 156 1.10 12.46 -5.53
CA ALA A 156 -0.20 13.13 -5.56
C ALA A 156 -0.53 13.53 -7.01
N LEU A 157 -1.43 12.80 -7.64
CA LEU A 157 -1.75 12.92 -9.06
C LEU A 157 -2.94 13.86 -9.26
N SER A 158 -2.76 14.93 -10.03
CA SER A 158 -3.83 15.87 -10.32
C SER A 158 -4.66 15.43 -11.52
N LEU A 159 -5.99 15.42 -11.38
CA LEU A 159 -6.91 15.16 -12.49
C LEU A 159 -6.75 16.14 -13.66
N PHE A 160 -6.14 17.30 -13.42
CA PHE A 160 -5.96 18.33 -14.45
C PHE A 160 -4.63 18.22 -15.20
N THR A 161 -3.63 17.55 -14.64
CA THR A 161 -2.28 17.52 -15.21
C THR A 161 -1.72 16.14 -15.46
N ASP A 162 -2.27 15.11 -14.80
CA ASP A 162 -1.82 13.72 -14.89
C ASP A 162 -2.88 12.81 -15.57
N PHE A 163 -3.98 13.43 -16.05
CA PHE A 163 -5.04 12.75 -16.79
C PHE A 163 -5.50 13.59 -17.98
N GLU A 164 -5.77 12.96 -19.12
CA GLU A 164 -6.49 13.54 -20.26
C GLU A 164 -7.99 13.26 -20.10
N ASN A 165 -8.81 14.30 -20.29
CA ASN A 165 -10.27 14.23 -20.19
C ASN A 165 -10.79 13.59 -18.88
N GLY A 166 -9.96 13.57 -17.83
CA GLY A 166 -10.27 12.97 -16.53
C GLY A 166 -10.40 11.45 -16.52
N THR A 167 -10.10 10.76 -17.63
CA THR A 167 -10.31 9.32 -17.81
C THR A 167 -9.09 8.56 -18.33
N GLU A 168 -8.20 9.21 -19.02
CA GLU A 168 -6.97 8.62 -19.55
C GLU A 168 -5.78 9.07 -18.71
N PHE A 169 -5.14 8.12 -18.03
CA PHE A 169 -4.01 8.41 -17.16
C PHE A 169 -2.73 8.68 -17.97
N LYS A 170 -2.17 9.86 -17.82
CA LYS A 170 -0.93 10.33 -18.45
C LYS A 170 -0.05 11.09 -17.48
N PRO A 171 0.63 10.39 -16.57
CA PRO A 171 1.41 11.03 -15.52
C PRO A 171 2.62 11.78 -16.10
N LYS A 172 2.97 12.90 -15.45
CA LYS A 172 4.22 13.60 -15.74
C LYS A 172 5.42 12.81 -15.20
N ALA A 173 6.60 13.00 -15.83
CA ALA A 173 7.83 12.31 -15.42
C ALA A 173 8.17 12.48 -13.92
N VAL A 174 7.92 13.65 -13.33
CA VAL A 174 8.12 13.90 -11.90
C VAL A 174 7.33 12.96 -11.00
N GLN A 175 6.22 12.43 -11.47
CA GLN A 175 5.41 11.46 -10.70
C GLN A 175 6.10 10.10 -10.61
N THR A 176 6.82 9.69 -11.66
CA THR A 176 7.65 8.47 -11.63
C THR A 176 8.74 8.57 -10.56
N ASP A 177 9.44 9.69 -10.49
CA ASP A 177 10.46 9.94 -9.46
C ASP A 177 9.85 9.90 -8.05
N SER A 178 8.64 10.45 -7.90
CA SER A 178 7.92 10.42 -6.62
C SER A 178 7.53 8.99 -6.20
N VAL A 179 7.15 8.11 -7.15
CA VAL A 179 6.90 6.68 -6.85
C VAL A 179 8.18 5.99 -6.40
N HIS A 180 9.31 6.23 -7.07
CA HIS A 180 10.59 5.67 -6.64
C HIS A 180 10.96 6.11 -5.22
N GLN A 181 10.85 7.40 -4.90
CA GLN A 181 11.11 7.92 -3.57
C GLN A 181 10.18 7.34 -2.49
N MET A 182 8.91 7.10 -2.81
CA MET A 182 7.98 6.41 -1.92
C MET A 182 8.43 4.98 -1.65
N LEU A 183 8.79 4.23 -2.69
CA LEU A 183 9.25 2.85 -2.57
C LEU A 183 10.59 2.74 -1.84
N ASP A 184 11.50 3.72 -1.99
CA ASP A 184 12.76 3.81 -1.24
C ASP A 184 12.55 3.94 0.28
N GLN A 185 11.41 4.48 0.70
CA GLN A 185 11.01 4.52 2.10
C GLN A 185 10.23 3.25 2.51
N LEU A 186 9.33 2.78 1.66
CA LEU A 186 8.44 1.65 1.95
C LEU A 186 9.21 0.35 2.17
N ILE A 187 10.17 0.02 1.29
CA ILE A 187 10.86 -1.27 1.34
C ILE A 187 11.71 -1.44 2.62
N PRO A 188 12.57 -0.48 3.02
CA PRO A 188 13.30 -0.60 4.28
C PRO A 188 12.37 -0.66 5.50
N TRP A 189 11.28 0.08 5.52
CA TRP A 189 10.32 0.04 6.61
C TRP A 189 9.59 -1.30 6.69
N SER A 190 9.17 -1.85 5.54
CA SER A 190 8.57 -3.19 5.49
C SER A 190 9.52 -4.26 6.02
N LYS A 191 10.82 -4.19 5.68
CA LYS A 191 11.86 -5.08 6.20
C LYS A 191 12.02 -4.95 7.71
N ALA A 192 12.06 -3.72 8.23
CA ALA A 192 12.22 -3.48 9.66
C ALA A 192 11.00 -3.99 10.45
N LEU A 193 9.78 -3.68 10.01
CA LEU A 193 8.56 -4.11 10.67
C LEU A 193 8.31 -5.62 10.57
N TYR A 194 8.84 -6.29 9.55
CA TYR A 194 8.79 -7.74 9.45
C TYR A 194 9.40 -8.43 10.66
N THR A 195 10.38 -7.81 11.31
CA THR A 195 11.09 -8.40 12.46
C THR A 195 10.28 -8.45 13.76
N ILE A 196 9.14 -7.75 13.81
CA ILE A 196 8.28 -7.63 15.00
C ILE A 196 6.90 -8.25 14.82
N ARG A 197 6.72 -9.05 13.76
CA ARG A 197 5.46 -9.78 13.44
C ARG A 197 5.55 -11.25 13.84
#